data_7626988e5f67ad52c88a74ba506734a7
#
_entry.id   7626988e5f67ad52c88a74ba506734a7
#
_cell.length_a   1.000
_cell.length_b   1.000
_cell.length_c   1.000
_cell.angle_alpha   90.00
_cell.angle_beta   90.00
_cell.angle_gamma   90.00
#
_symmetry.space_group_name_H-M   'P 1'
#
loop_
_entity.id
_entity.type
_entity.pdbx_description
1 polymer ?
#
loop_
_entity_poly.entity_id
_entity_poly.type
_entity_poly.pdbx_seq_one_letter_code
_entity_poly.pdbx_strand_id
1 'polypeptide(L)'
;GYGSSPLGHAQTEIQDLMRDVCLTVDAKDWFDLREPIVNNIYVDLPMKARKHYKEMEKAMFTEIETHQVEAFNAAARTIKCLQIANGAAYVGEGADQWKELHDTKLEALDSVVEEAGGMPVLVAYHFKSDLARLQTAFPKGRALDQDPQTIRDWNAGRIPIMFAHPASAGHGLNLQDGGNILVFFGHWWNLEERLQIVERIGPTRQMQAGHDRPVFIHNIIARDTVDELVMARIETKREVQDLLLEAMKTRRVN
;
A
#
# COMPACT_ATOMS: atom_id res chain seq x y z
N GLY A 1 -18.60 16.54 45.97
CA GLY A 1 -18.18 15.66 44.90
C GLY A 1 -17.78 14.32 45.46
N TYR A 2 -18.59 13.28 45.30
CA TYR A 2 -18.22 11.90 45.67
C TYR A 2 -17.44 11.31 44.49
N GLY A 3 -16.14 11.22 44.63
CA GLY A 3 -15.29 10.45 43.73
C GLY A 3 -15.35 8.97 44.13
N SER A 4 -16.04 8.13 43.36
CA SER A 4 -15.91 6.69 43.50
C SER A 4 -14.70 6.22 42.70
N SER A 5 -13.64 5.78 43.38
CA SER A 5 -12.57 5.01 42.74
C SER A 5 -13.02 3.55 42.57
N PRO A 6 -12.81 2.91 41.44
CA PRO A 6 -13.13 1.49 41.25
C PRO A 6 -12.32 0.65 42.25
N LEU A 7 -12.97 -0.31 42.89
CA LEU A 7 -12.30 -1.31 43.71
C LEU A 7 -11.31 -2.11 42.85
N GLY A 8 -10.10 -2.36 43.32
CA GLY A 8 -9.04 -2.98 42.53
C GLY A 8 -9.37 -4.34 41.92
N HIS A 9 -10.31 -5.10 42.51
CA HIS A 9 -10.80 -6.36 41.93
C HIS A 9 -11.81 -6.14 40.78
N ALA A 10 -12.56 -5.02 40.79
CA ALA A 10 -13.48 -4.70 39.70
C ALA A 10 -12.74 -4.44 38.36
N GLN A 11 -11.54 -3.89 38.45
CA GLN A 11 -10.70 -3.68 37.29
C GLN A 11 -10.16 -5.00 36.71
N THR A 12 -9.83 -5.95 37.58
CA THR A 12 -9.40 -7.30 37.17
C THR A 12 -10.58 -8.09 36.61
N GLU A 13 -11.76 -8.03 37.22
CA GLU A 13 -12.98 -8.68 36.70
C GLU A 13 -13.41 -8.09 35.35
N ILE A 14 -13.31 -6.77 35.16
CA ILE A 14 -13.60 -6.13 33.87
C ILE A 14 -12.56 -6.56 32.85
N GLN A 15 -11.27 -6.65 33.19
CA GLN A 15 -10.22 -7.13 32.30
C GLN A 15 -10.39 -8.61 31.95
N ASP A 16 -10.82 -9.45 32.88
CA ASP A 16 -11.09 -10.86 32.65
C ASP A 16 -12.38 -11.06 31.84
N LEU A 17 -13.43 -10.29 32.10
CA LEU A 17 -14.64 -10.24 31.25
C LEU A 17 -14.35 -9.68 29.86
N MET A 18 -13.49 -8.67 29.75
CA MET A 18 -13.05 -8.17 28.44
C MET A 18 -12.14 -9.18 27.75
N ARG A 19 -11.36 -9.96 28.46
CA ARG A 19 -10.55 -11.04 27.90
C ARG A 19 -11.43 -12.21 27.42
N ASP A 20 -12.53 -12.49 28.09
CA ASP A 20 -13.53 -13.49 27.69
C ASP A 20 -14.43 -13.01 26.54
N VAL A 21 -14.68 -11.70 26.44
CA VAL A 21 -15.45 -11.08 25.36
C VAL A 21 -14.55 -10.63 24.20
N CYS A 22 -13.33 -10.21 24.52
CA CYS A 22 -12.21 -10.06 23.60
C CYS A 22 -11.31 -11.30 23.66
N LEU A 23 -11.88 -12.49 23.63
CA LEU A 23 -11.19 -13.61 23.04
C LEU A 23 -10.76 -13.08 21.68
N THR A 24 -9.47 -12.85 21.53
CA THR A 24 -8.80 -12.84 20.26
C THR A 24 -8.95 -14.26 19.76
N VAL A 25 -10.17 -14.58 19.35
CA VAL A 25 -10.43 -15.73 18.52
C VAL A 25 -9.51 -15.46 17.34
N ASP A 26 -8.44 -16.22 17.26
CA ASP A 26 -7.68 -16.23 16.03
C ASP A 26 -8.72 -16.62 14.99
N ALA A 27 -9.12 -15.65 14.15
CA ALA A 27 -10.22 -15.85 13.21
C ALA A 27 -9.97 -17.08 12.32
N LYS A 28 -8.70 -17.51 12.19
CA LYS A 28 -8.28 -18.77 11.58
C LYS A 28 -8.84 -20.02 12.28
N ASP A 29 -9.01 -19.99 13.58
CA ASP A 29 -9.40 -21.19 14.35
C ASP A 29 -10.91 -21.46 14.36
N TRP A 30 -11.71 -20.45 14.05
CA TRP A 30 -13.17 -20.53 14.08
C TRP A 30 -13.85 -20.48 12.72
N PHE A 31 -13.15 -19.96 11.72
CA PHE A 31 -13.67 -19.82 10.39
C PHE A 31 -12.59 -20.31 9.42
N ASP A 32 -12.98 -21.06 8.43
CA ASP A 32 -12.12 -21.47 7.31
C ASP A 32 -11.79 -20.24 6.44
N LEU A 33 -11.09 -19.27 7.06
CA LEU A 33 -10.68 -18.02 6.41
C LEU A 33 -9.62 -18.34 5.36
N ARG A 34 -9.98 -18.15 4.10
CA ARG A 34 -9.05 -18.24 3.01
C ARG A 34 -8.07 -17.08 3.09
N GLU A 35 -6.77 -17.39 3.09
CA GLU A 35 -5.73 -16.34 2.94
C GLU A 35 -5.95 -15.60 1.62
N PRO A 36 -5.61 -14.29 1.55
CA PRO A 36 -5.63 -13.57 0.30
C PRO A 36 -4.75 -14.23 -0.77
N ILE A 37 -5.20 -14.23 -2.01
CA ILE A 37 -4.39 -14.66 -3.15
C ILE A 37 -3.51 -13.46 -3.54
N VAL A 38 -2.20 -13.59 -3.28
CA VAL A 38 -1.23 -12.53 -3.55
C VAL A 38 -0.50 -12.80 -4.86
N ASN A 39 -0.56 -11.85 -5.79
CA ASN A 39 0.10 -11.89 -7.07
C ASN A 39 1.11 -10.75 -7.19
N ASN A 40 2.38 -11.08 -7.42
CA ASN A 40 3.41 -10.11 -7.72
C ASN A 40 3.55 -9.96 -9.25
N ILE A 41 3.26 -8.76 -9.73
CA ILE A 41 3.34 -8.41 -11.16
C ILE A 41 4.58 -7.57 -11.37
N TYR A 42 5.58 -8.16 -12.00
CA TYR A 42 6.85 -7.49 -12.26
C TYR A 42 6.83 -6.77 -13.60
N VAL A 43 7.26 -5.51 -13.59
CA VAL A 43 7.41 -4.68 -14.78
C VAL A 43 8.87 -4.24 -14.94
N ASP A 44 9.30 -4.04 -16.17
CA ASP A 44 10.65 -3.58 -16.49
C ASP A 44 10.62 -2.11 -16.91
N LEU A 45 11.50 -1.30 -16.32
CA LEU A 45 11.63 0.09 -16.73
C LEU A 45 12.19 0.17 -18.16
N PRO A 46 11.58 0.99 -19.05
CA PRO A 46 12.16 1.25 -20.35
C PRO A 46 13.58 1.82 -20.25
N MET A 47 14.42 1.62 -21.24
CA MET A 47 15.85 1.98 -21.21
C MET A 47 16.11 3.40 -20.75
N LYS A 48 15.34 4.37 -21.26
CA LYS A 48 15.47 5.78 -20.89
C LYS A 48 15.14 6.04 -19.41
N ALA A 49 14.04 5.45 -18.92
CA ALA A 49 13.65 5.56 -17.51
C ALA A 49 14.66 4.82 -16.61
N ARG A 50 15.18 3.68 -17.04
CA ARG A 50 16.21 2.93 -16.33
C ARG A 50 17.48 3.75 -16.12
N LYS A 51 17.90 4.51 -17.14
CA LYS A 51 19.05 5.40 -17.01
C LYS A 51 18.84 6.45 -15.93
N HIS A 52 17.71 7.15 -15.96
CA HIS A 52 17.34 8.11 -14.91
C HIS A 52 17.27 7.48 -13.53
N TYR A 53 16.70 6.28 -13.44
CA TYR A 53 16.60 5.54 -12.18
C TYR A 53 18.00 5.24 -11.61
N LYS A 54 18.93 4.72 -12.41
CA LYS A 54 20.30 4.39 -11.98
C LYS A 54 21.06 5.62 -11.50
N GLU A 55 20.92 6.75 -12.17
CA GLU A 55 21.52 8.02 -11.76
C GLU A 55 20.98 8.47 -10.39
N MET A 56 19.67 8.39 -10.20
CA MET A 56 19.01 8.75 -8.94
C MET A 56 19.38 7.80 -7.81
N GLU A 57 19.42 6.50 -8.07
CA GLU A 57 19.81 5.49 -7.10
C GLU A 57 21.26 5.68 -6.63
N LYS A 58 22.18 5.97 -7.56
CA LYS A 58 23.57 6.27 -7.22
C LYS A 58 23.69 7.50 -6.33
N ALA A 59 22.94 8.56 -6.64
CA ALA A 59 22.92 9.77 -5.81
C ALA A 59 22.35 9.47 -4.41
N MET A 60 21.26 8.71 -4.32
CA MET A 60 20.67 8.25 -3.07
C MET A 60 21.67 7.48 -2.20
N PHE A 61 22.35 6.50 -2.77
CA PHE A 61 23.34 5.70 -2.03
C PHE A 61 24.54 6.53 -1.58
N THR A 62 25.04 7.43 -2.42
CA THR A 62 26.12 8.35 -2.06
C THR A 62 25.72 9.22 -0.86
N GLU A 63 24.51 9.72 -0.86
CA GLU A 63 24.00 10.56 0.23
C GLU A 63 23.87 9.76 1.55
N ILE A 64 23.36 8.51 1.49
CA ILE A 64 23.26 7.64 2.65
C ILE A 64 24.66 7.36 3.25
N GLU A 65 25.67 7.11 2.42
CA GLU A 65 27.04 6.86 2.89
C GLU A 65 27.71 8.07 3.53
N THR A 66 27.58 9.22 2.86
CA THR A 66 28.33 10.42 3.24
C THR A 66 27.82 11.03 4.55
N HIS A 67 26.53 10.92 4.84
CA HIS A 67 25.90 11.62 5.94
C HIS A 67 25.58 10.74 7.17
N GLN A 68 25.99 9.46 7.20
CA GLN A 68 25.60 8.52 8.29
C GLN A 68 24.13 8.68 8.67
N VAL A 69 23.26 8.59 7.67
CA VAL A 69 21.83 8.89 7.81
C VAL A 69 21.22 8.00 8.88
N GLU A 70 20.61 8.59 9.89
CA GLU A 70 19.82 7.88 10.88
C GLU A 70 18.70 7.08 10.21
N ALA A 71 18.32 5.94 10.80
CA ALA A 71 17.32 5.03 10.25
C ALA A 71 16.01 5.73 9.84
N PHE A 72 15.61 6.77 10.58
CA PHE A 72 14.41 7.56 10.30
C PHE A 72 14.48 8.28 8.94
N ASN A 73 15.65 8.73 8.51
CA ASN A 73 15.84 9.46 7.27
C ASN A 73 16.10 8.54 6.06
N ALA A 74 16.44 7.28 6.27
CA ALA A 74 16.77 6.36 5.18
C ALA A 74 15.58 6.15 4.23
N ALA A 75 14.38 5.98 4.75
CA ALA A 75 13.16 5.86 3.94
C ALA A 75 12.90 7.11 3.09
N ALA A 76 13.08 8.30 3.67
CA ALA A 76 12.85 9.56 2.96
C ALA A 76 13.80 9.75 1.76
N ARG A 77 15.02 9.21 1.82
CA ARG A 77 15.99 9.27 0.71
C ARG A 77 15.56 8.44 -0.50
N THR A 78 14.69 7.45 -0.31
CA THR A 78 14.21 6.58 -1.39
C THR A 78 13.08 7.17 -2.21
N ILE A 79 12.47 8.27 -1.78
CA ILE A 79 11.25 8.85 -2.39
C ILE A 79 11.42 9.05 -3.90
N LYS A 80 12.51 9.68 -4.34
CA LYS A 80 12.74 9.94 -5.77
C LYS A 80 12.87 8.66 -6.59
N CYS A 81 13.52 7.63 -6.04
CA CYS A 81 13.61 6.33 -6.69
C CYS A 81 12.23 5.66 -6.81
N LEU A 82 11.40 5.72 -5.78
CA LEU A 82 10.03 5.19 -5.81
C LEU A 82 9.14 5.94 -6.81
N GLN A 83 9.28 7.26 -6.91
CA GLN A 83 8.56 8.08 -7.90
C GLN A 83 8.92 7.65 -9.33
N ILE A 84 10.21 7.49 -9.63
CA ILE A 84 10.68 7.03 -10.94
C ILE A 84 10.19 5.60 -11.23
N ALA A 85 10.24 4.71 -10.25
CA ALA A 85 9.69 3.36 -10.37
C ALA A 85 8.19 3.36 -10.72
N ASN A 86 7.42 4.34 -10.20
CA ASN A 86 6.01 4.51 -10.53
C ASN A 86 5.76 5.21 -11.88
N GLY A 87 6.78 5.82 -12.47
CA GLY A 87 6.71 6.38 -13.82
C GLY A 87 6.76 7.90 -13.93
N ALA A 88 7.06 8.62 -12.85
CA ALA A 88 7.20 10.08 -12.90
C ALA A 88 8.41 10.56 -12.10
N ALA A 89 8.96 11.72 -12.48
CA ALA A 89 9.98 12.42 -11.72
C ALA A 89 9.51 13.84 -11.43
N TYR A 90 9.59 14.24 -10.17
CA TYR A 90 9.30 15.61 -9.77
C TYR A 90 10.44 16.52 -10.20
N VAL A 91 10.09 17.69 -10.72
CA VAL A 91 11.02 18.72 -11.22
C VAL A 91 10.86 20.01 -10.41
N GLY A 92 11.99 20.60 -9.99
CA GLY A 92 11.99 21.83 -9.18
C GLY A 92 11.74 21.59 -7.68
N GLU A 93 11.53 22.68 -6.95
CA GLU A 93 11.32 22.66 -5.49
C GLU A 93 9.86 22.49 -5.07
N GLY A 94 8.92 22.43 -6.02
CA GLY A 94 7.48 22.30 -5.76
C GLY A 94 6.98 20.87 -5.92
N ALA A 95 6.08 20.44 -5.02
CA ALA A 95 5.48 19.10 -5.06
C ALA A 95 4.40 18.92 -6.15
N ASP A 96 4.19 19.90 -7.02
CA ASP A 96 3.09 19.91 -7.98
C ASP A 96 3.53 19.85 -9.45
N GLN A 97 4.86 19.78 -9.70
CA GLN A 97 5.40 19.66 -11.04
C GLN A 97 6.16 18.36 -11.19
N TRP A 98 5.74 17.52 -12.12
CA TRP A 98 6.44 16.28 -12.47
C TRP A 98 6.48 16.10 -13.99
N LYS A 99 7.40 15.26 -14.40
CA LYS A 99 7.53 14.79 -15.79
C LYS A 99 7.27 13.30 -15.83
N GLU A 100 6.43 12.88 -16.76
CA GLU A 100 6.21 11.46 -17.01
C GLU A 100 7.43 10.84 -17.67
N LEU A 101 7.79 9.64 -17.21
CA LEU A 101 8.96 8.90 -17.69
C LEU A 101 8.58 7.60 -18.38
N HIS A 102 7.57 6.90 -17.89
CA HIS A 102 7.07 5.64 -18.45
C HIS A 102 5.69 5.28 -17.90
N ASP A 103 5.01 4.38 -18.58
CA ASP A 103 3.64 3.94 -18.28
C ASP A 103 3.55 2.46 -17.89
N THR A 104 4.69 1.77 -17.66
CA THR A 104 4.72 0.32 -17.47
C THR A 104 3.82 -0.18 -16.33
N LYS A 105 3.72 0.57 -15.24
CA LYS A 105 2.80 0.23 -14.15
C LYS A 105 1.34 0.52 -14.49
N LEU A 106 1.06 1.56 -15.28
CA LEU A 106 -0.30 1.83 -15.78
C LEU A 106 -0.77 0.73 -16.73
N GLU A 107 0.09 0.27 -17.63
CA GLU A 107 -0.20 -0.85 -18.55
C GLU A 107 -0.47 -2.15 -17.77
N ALA A 108 0.32 -2.43 -16.74
CA ALA A 108 0.10 -3.59 -15.87
C ALA A 108 -1.22 -3.49 -15.10
N LEU A 109 -1.57 -2.30 -14.60
CA LEU A 109 -2.86 -2.07 -13.93
C LEU A 109 -4.02 -2.23 -14.91
N ASP A 110 -3.90 -1.73 -16.14
CA ASP A 110 -4.92 -1.88 -17.16
C ASP A 110 -5.22 -3.36 -17.44
N SER A 111 -4.18 -4.18 -17.56
CA SER A 111 -4.32 -5.64 -17.70
C SER A 111 -5.07 -6.27 -16.52
N VAL A 112 -4.78 -5.85 -15.27
CA VAL A 112 -5.49 -6.34 -14.08
C VAL A 112 -6.97 -5.94 -14.12
N VAL A 113 -7.27 -4.70 -14.53
CA VAL A 113 -8.65 -4.20 -14.64
C VAL A 113 -9.43 -4.95 -15.72
N GLU A 114 -8.80 -5.25 -16.86
CA GLU A 114 -9.40 -6.07 -17.91
C GLU A 114 -9.69 -7.50 -17.42
N GLU A 115 -8.72 -8.14 -16.75
CA GLU A 115 -8.87 -9.47 -16.18
C GLU A 115 -9.94 -9.54 -15.08
N ALA A 116 -10.17 -8.43 -14.35
CA ALA A 116 -11.23 -8.32 -13.36
C ALA A 116 -12.63 -8.45 -13.96
N GLY A 117 -12.79 -8.30 -15.28
CA GLY A 117 -14.04 -8.56 -16.00
C GLY A 117 -15.22 -7.70 -15.51
N GLY A 118 -14.97 -6.46 -15.12
CA GLY A 118 -15.98 -5.54 -14.60
C GLY A 118 -16.17 -5.58 -13.09
N MET A 119 -15.44 -6.42 -12.37
CA MET A 119 -15.42 -6.36 -10.91
C MET A 119 -14.69 -5.10 -10.45
N PRO A 120 -15.19 -4.41 -9.40
CA PRO A 120 -14.54 -3.20 -8.88
C PRO A 120 -13.13 -3.48 -8.37
N VAL A 121 -12.20 -2.56 -8.66
CA VAL A 121 -10.79 -2.63 -8.25
C VAL A 121 -10.43 -1.46 -7.36
N LEU A 122 -9.91 -1.75 -6.17
CA LEU A 122 -9.32 -0.77 -5.27
C LEU A 122 -7.83 -0.64 -5.58
N VAL A 123 -7.35 0.57 -5.88
CA VAL A 123 -5.96 0.85 -6.25
C VAL A 123 -5.30 1.72 -5.20
N ALA A 124 -4.27 1.20 -4.57
CA ALA A 124 -3.44 1.93 -3.60
C ALA A 124 -2.31 2.68 -4.31
N TYR A 125 -2.19 3.98 -4.05
CA TYR A 125 -1.15 4.86 -4.60
C TYR A 125 -0.48 5.66 -3.48
N HIS A 126 0.67 6.31 -3.77
CA HIS A 126 1.40 7.10 -2.77
C HIS A 126 1.68 8.54 -3.15
N PHE A 127 1.87 8.85 -4.42
CA PHE A 127 2.28 10.18 -4.87
C PHE A 127 1.15 10.92 -5.58
N LYS A 128 1.15 12.26 -5.51
CA LYS A 128 0.20 13.08 -6.26
C LYS A 128 0.29 12.82 -7.77
N SER A 129 1.50 12.59 -8.28
CA SER A 129 1.73 12.21 -9.67
C SER A 129 1.07 10.87 -10.02
N ASP A 130 1.08 9.90 -9.10
CA ASP A 130 0.39 8.62 -9.31
C ASP A 130 -1.10 8.85 -9.49
N LEU A 131 -1.74 9.59 -8.54
CA LEU A 131 -3.18 9.86 -8.61
C LEU A 131 -3.58 10.59 -9.90
N ALA A 132 -2.85 11.63 -10.28
CA ALA A 132 -3.15 12.40 -11.48
C ALA A 132 -3.07 11.54 -12.74
N ARG A 133 -2.04 10.69 -12.84
CA ARG A 133 -1.84 9.76 -13.96
C ARG A 133 -2.89 8.64 -13.98
N LEU A 134 -3.24 8.11 -12.80
CA LEU A 134 -4.31 7.11 -12.65
C LEU A 134 -5.66 7.67 -13.08
N GLN A 135 -6.00 8.89 -12.67
CA GLN A 135 -7.25 9.55 -13.09
C GLN A 135 -7.30 9.84 -14.59
N THR A 136 -6.16 10.14 -15.20
CA THR A 136 -6.06 10.34 -16.66
C THR A 136 -6.21 9.01 -17.40
N ALA A 137 -5.53 7.96 -16.95
CA ALA A 137 -5.58 6.63 -17.60
C ALA A 137 -6.94 5.94 -17.39
N PHE A 138 -7.58 6.15 -16.26
CA PHE A 138 -8.86 5.53 -15.90
C PHE A 138 -9.92 6.59 -15.55
N PRO A 139 -10.50 7.26 -16.54
CA PRO A 139 -11.40 8.40 -16.34
C PRO A 139 -12.73 8.04 -15.64
N LYS A 140 -13.10 6.75 -15.59
CA LYS A 140 -14.24 6.24 -14.82
C LYS A 140 -13.90 5.97 -13.36
N GLY A 141 -12.62 6.06 -13.00
CA GLY A 141 -12.13 5.87 -11.64
C GLY A 141 -12.43 7.10 -10.77
N ARG A 142 -12.54 6.88 -9.48
CA ARG A 142 -12.76 7.94 -8.48
C ARG A 142 -11.77 7.84 -7.33
N ALA A 143 -11.21 8.96 -6.91
CA ALA A 143 -10.38 9.01 -5.71
C ALA A 143 -11.26 8.88 -4.45
N LEU A 144 -10.76 8.12 -3.47
CA LEU A 144 -11.34 8.09 -2.14
C LEU A 144 -11.16 9.47 -1.49
N ASP A 145 -12.26 10.07 -1.11
CA ASP A 145 -12.34 11.37 -0.45
C ASP A 145 -13.08 11.25 0.90
N GLN A 146 -13.31 12.38 1.55
CA GLN A 146 -14.03 12.43 2.82
C GLN A 146 -15.56 12.42 2.66
N ASP A 147 -16.08 12.44 1.42
CA ASP A 147 -17.52 12.40 1.17
C ASP A 147 -18.05 10.98 1.43
N PRO A 148 -18.96 10.79 2.41
CA PRO A 148 -19.58 9.50 2.67
C PRO A 148 -20.30 8.90 1.45
N GLN A 149 -20.67 9.74 0.47
CA GLN A 149 -21.29 9.28 -0.75
C GLN A 149 -20.32 8.45 -1.61
N THR A 150 -19.04 8.78 -1.62
CA THR A 150 -18.02 8.01 -2.33
C THR A 150 -17.98 6.56 -1.85
N ILE A 151 -18.01 6.34 -0.54
CA ILE A 151 -18.03 4.99 0.05
C ILE A 151 -19.34 4.27 -0.26
N ARG A 152 -20.48 4.96 -0.19
CA ARG A 152 -21.77 4.37 -0.57
C ARG A 152 -21.79 3.96 -2.04
N ASP A 153 -21.23 4.79 -2.91
CA ASP A 153 -21.16 4.50 -4.36
C ASP A 153 -20.23 3.33 -4.65
N TRP A 154 -19.10 3.26 -3.97
CA TRP A 154 -18.19 2.11 -4.05
C TRP A 154 -18.88 0.81 -3.59
N ASN A 155 -19.46 0.81 -2.41
CA ASN A 155 -20.12 -0.36 -1.83
C ASN A 155 -21.38 -0.79 -2.62
N ALA A 156 -21.98 0.11 -3.37
CA ALA A 156 -23.08 -0.18 -4.29
C ALA A 156 -22.62 -0.62 -5.69
N GLY A 157 -21.28 -0.78 -5.91
CA GLY A 157 -20.72 -1.19 -7.20
C GLY A 157 -20.81 -0.13 -8.30
N ARG A 158 -21.05 1.15 -7.95
CA ARG A 158 -21.14 2.25 -8.92
C ARG A 158 -19.78 2.83 -9.32
N ILE A 159 -18.72 2.53 -8.57
CA ILE A 159 -17.35 2.96 -8.86
C ILE A 159 -16.54 1.75 -9.34
N PRO A 160 -16.17 1.67 -10.62
CA PRO A 160 -15.44 0.51 -11.15
C PRO A 160 -13.98 0.45 -10.67
N ILE A 161 -13.37 1.61 -10.42
CA ILE A 161 -11.99 1.71 -9.93
C ILE A 161 -11.95 2.83 -8.89
N MET A 162 -11.51 2.51 -7.68
CA MET A 162 -11.32 3.50 -6.62
C MET A 162 -9.83 3.65 -6.31
N PHE A 163 -9.33 4.88 -6.33
CA PHE A 163 -7.96 5.21 -5.95
C PHE A 163 -7.90 5.65 -4.50
N ALA A 164 -7.09 4.99 -3.69
CA ALA A 164 -6.95 5.29 -2.27
C ALA A 164 -5.48 5.44 -1.86
N HIS A 165 -5.17 6.52 -1.15
CA HIS A 165 -3.91 6.58 -0.43
C HIS A 165 -4.04 5.72 0.85
N PRO A 166 -3.10 4.79 1.15
CA PRO A 166 -3.23 3.90 2.30
C PRO A 166 -3.48 4.60 3.63
N ALA A 167 -2.84 5.75 3.86
CA ALA A 167 -3.07 6.56 5.05
C ALA A 167 -4.52 7.07 5.18
N SER A 168 -5.21 7.27 4.06
CA SER A 168 -6.61 7.72 4.05
C SER A 168 -7.61 6.60 4.33
N ALA A 169 -7.21 5.35 4.13
CA ALA A 169 -8.05 4.18 4.39
C ALA A 169 -8.03 3.73 5.86
N GLY A 170 -7.27 4.43 6.73
CA GLY A 170 -6.93 3.97 8.08
C GLY A 170 -8.07 3.97 9.09
N HIS A 171 -9.10 4.80 8.98
CA HIS A 171 -10.05 5.00 10.08
C HIS A 171 -11.47 4.59 9.69
N GLY A 172 -11.90 3.40 10.17
CA GLY A 172 -13.31 3.02 10.24
C GLY A 172 -14.04 2.82 8.91
N LEU A 173 -13.35 2.84 7.78
CA LEU A 173 -13.99 2.69 6.47
C LEU A 173 -14.37 1.23 6.21
N ASN A 174 -15.57 1.01 5.74
CA ASN A 174 -16.07 -0.27 5.29
C ASN A 174 -16.06 -0.30 3.77
N LEU A 175 -15.11 -1.01 3.16
CA LEU A 175 -14.96 -1.09 1.71
C LEU A 175 -15.24 -2.48 1.15
N GLN A 176 -15.51 -3.46 2.00
CA GLN A 176 -15.64 -4.88 1.65
C GLN A 176 -16.85 -5.17 0.75
N ASP A 177 -17.91 -4.35 0.80
CA ASP A 177 -19.10 -4.61 -0.02
C ASP A 177 -18.87 -4.26 -1.50
N GLY A 178 -18.03 -3.27 -1.76
CA GLY A 178 -17.74 -2.79 -3.10
C GLY A 178 -16.86 -3.72 -3.92
N GLY A 179 -15.92 -4.44 -3.28
CA GLY A 179 -14.99 -5.28 -4.04
C GLY A 179 -14.11 -6.17 -3.16
N ASN A 180 -13.35 -7.02 -3.83
CA ASN A 180 -12.43 -8.00 -3.26
C ASN A 180 -11.07 -8.02 -3.96
N ILE A 181 -10.79 -7.03 -4.80
CA ILE A 181 -9.53 -6.88 -5.55
C ILE A 181 -8.84 -5.61 -5.11
N LEU A 182 -7.62 -5.75 -4.60
CA LEU A 182 -6.73 -4.66 -4.22
C LEU A 182 -5.47 -4.69 -5.07
N VAL A 183 -5.10 -3.57 -5.67
CA VAL A 183 -3.85 -3.41 -6.41
C VAL A 183 -2.99 -2.36 -5.75
N PHE A 184 -1.76 -2.71 -5.40
CA PHE A 184 -0.74 -1.76 -5.01
C PHE A 184 0.01 -1.28 -6.25
N PHE A 185 -0.34 -0.09 -6.73
CA PHE A 185 0.31 0.58 -7.84
C PHE A 185 1.69 1.11 -7.46
N GLY A 186 1.81 1.65 -6.24
CA GLY A 186 3.04 2.10 -5.64
C GLY A 186 3.25 1.47 -4.26
N HIS A 187 4.49 1.49 -3.78
CA HIS A 187 4.88 0.86 -2.52
C HIS A 187 5.52 1.88 -1.59
N TRP A 188 5.34 1.69 -0.28
CA TRP A 188 5.92 2.52 0.75
C TRP A 188 6.34 1.67 1.97
N TRP A 189 7.27 2.19 2.75
CA TRP A 189 7.87 1.51 3.89
C TRP A 189 6.96 1.29 5.10
N ASN A 190 5.83 2.00 5.17
CA ASN A 190 4.91 1.91 6.30
C ASN A 190 4.04 0.65 6.20
N LEU A 191 4.41 -0.37 6.99
CA LEU A 191 3.70 -1.64 7.03
C LEU A 191 2.31 -1.51 7.64
N GLU A 192 2.12 -0.63 8.61
CA GLU A 192 0.83 -0.43 9.27
C GLU A 192 -0.22 0.10 8.31
N GLU A 193 0.11 1.17 7.56
CA GLU A 193 -0.78 1.71 6.53
C GLU A 193 -1.14 0.67 5.47
N ARG A 194 -0.17 -0.16 5.07
CA ARG A 194 -0.41 -1.24 4.13
C ARG A 194 -1.38 -2.29 4.68
N LEU A 195 -1.17 -2.73 5.92
CA LEU A 195 -2.05 -3.69 6.58
C LEU A 195 -3.45 -3.13 6.78
N GLN A 196 -3.56 -1.85 7.12
CA GLN A 196 -4.85 -1.19 7.28
C GLN A 196 -5.69 -1.21 6.00
N ILE A 197 -5.13 -0.85 4.85
CA ILE A 197 -5.90 -0.88 3.60
C ILE A 197 -6.25 -2.32 3.18
N VAL A 198 -5.36 -3.29 3.39
CA VAL A 198 -5.64 -4.71 3.15
C VAL A 198 -6.82 -5.18 4.02
N GLU A 199 -6.84 -4.79 5.29
CA GLU A 199 -7.92 -5.17 6.21
C GLU A 199 -9.29 -4.65 5.74
N ARG A 200 -9.36 -3.46 5.10
CA ARG A 200 -10.65 -2.87 4.67
C ARG A 200 -11.46 -3.73 3.70
N ILE A 201 -10.79 -4.53 2.90
CA ILE A 201 -11.43 -5.48 1.97
C ILE A 201 -11.01 -6.93 2.21
N GLY A 202 -10.25 -7.18 3.26
CA GLY A 202 -9.65 -8.48 3.56
C GLY A 202 -10.65 -9.60 3.89
N PRO A 203 -10.16 -10.85 3.98
CA PRO A 203 -11.00 -12.01 4.16
C PRO A 203 -11.93 -11.94 5.37
N THR A 204 -11.45 -11.44 6.50
CA THR A 204 -12.24 -11.25 7.72
C THR A 204 -13.43 -10.31 7.47
N ARG A 205 -13.19 -9.18 6.81
CA ARG A 205 -14.26 -8.22 6.48
C ARG A 205 -15.25 -8.77 5.47
N GLN A 206 -14.77 -9.47 4.43
CA GLN A 206 -15.63 -10.14 3.46
C GLN A 206 -16.57 -11.12 4.15
N MET A 207 -16.04 -11.98 5.00
CA MET A 207 -16.83 -12.95 5.73
C MET A 207 -17.83 -12.30 6.70
N GLN A 208 -17.42 -11.30 7.49
CA GLN A 208 -18.31 -10.58 8.40
C GLN A 208 -19.48 -9.90 7.67
N ALA A 209 -19.25 -9.49 6.41
CA ALA A 209 -20.28 -8.91 5.55
C ALA A 209 -21.13 -9.99 4.81
N GLY A 210 -20.84 -11.27 5.01
CA GLY A 210 -21.57 -12.37 4.35
C GLY A 210 -21.13 -12.66 2.92
N HIS A 211 -19.95 -12.16 2.52
CA HIS A 211 -19.40 -12.42 1.17
C HIS A 211 -18.52 -13.67 1.19
N ASP A 212 -18.91 -14.70 0.45
CA ASP A 212 -18.09 -15.89 0.19
C ASP A 212 -17.34 -15.74 -1.13
N ARG A 213 -16.28 -14.96 -1.10
CA ARG A 213 -15.43 -14.70 -2.27
C ARG A 213 -13.95 -14.55 -1.87
N PRO A 214 -13.01 -14.99 -2.72
CA PRO A 214 -11.59 -14.81 -2.46
C PRO A 214 -11.21 -13.34 -2.54
N VAL A 215 -10.18 -12.94 -1.78
CA VAL A 215 -9.56 -11.62 -1.87
C VAL A 215 -8.30 -11.74 -2.70
N PHE A 216 -8.16 -10.86 -3.68
CA PHE A 216 -6.98 -10.77 -4.54
C PHE A 216 -6.17 -9.51 -4.19
N ILE A 217 -4.88 -9.69 -3.99
CA ILE A 217 -3.93 -8.60 -3.77
C ILE A 217 -2.86 -8.66 -4.86
N HIS A 218 -2.82 -7.66 -5.72
CA HIS A 218 -1.82 -7.54 -6.77
C HIS A 218 -0.78 -6.49 -6.37
N ASN A 219 0.49 -6.84 -6.43
CA ASN A 219 1.60 -5.92 -6.23
C ASN A 219 2.28 -5.65 -7.57
N ILE A 220 2.21 -4.44 -8.08
CA ILE A 220 2.93 -4.05 -9.29
C ILE A 220 4.32 -3.57 -8.88
N ILE A 221 5.36 -4.29 -9.28
CA ILE A 221 6.73 -4.15 -8.80
C ILE A 221 7.65 -3.85 -9.99
N ALA A 222 8.34 -2.72 -9.95
CA ALA A 222 9.39 -2.44 -10.93
C ALA A 222 10.66 -3.22 -10.56
N ARG A 223 11.13 -4.10 -11.49
CA ARG A 223 12.33 -4.92 -11.29
C ARG A 223 13.57 -4.04 -11.11
N ASP A 224 14.50 -4.52 -10.30
CA ASP A 224 15.78 -3.86 -10.02
C ASP A 224 15.60 -2.41 -9.56
N THR A 225 14.61 -2.19 -8.72
CA THR A 225 14.33 -0.89 -8.10
C THR A 225 14.13 -1.01 -6.59
N VAL A 226 13.95 0.12 -5.93
CA VAL A 226 13.61 0.20 -4.50
C VAL A 226 12.26 -0.49 -4.19
N ASP A 227 11.38 -0.66 -5.17
CA ASP A 227 10.15 -1.45 -4.98
C ASP A 227 10.44 -2.83 -4.40
N GLU A 228 11.45 -3.52 -4.90
CA GLU A 228 11.83 -4.85 -4.41
C GLU A 228 12.34 -4.83 -2.96
N LEU A 229 13.00 -3.75 -2.55
CA LEU A 229 13.44 -3.58 -1.16
C LEU A 229 12.25 -3.35 -0.23
N VAL A 230 11.24 -2.59 -0.68
CA VAL A 230 10.00 -2.42 0.08
C VAL A 230 9.26 -3.75 0.20
N MET A 231 9.18 -4.54 -0.86
CA MET A 231 8.59 -5.89 -0.82
C MET A 231 9.34 -6.80 0.15
N ALA A 232 10.67 -6.78 0.15
CA ALA A 232 11.49 -7.54 1.10
C ALA A 232 11.20 -7.14 2.56
N ARG A 233 10.97 -5.83 2.83
CA ARG A 233 10.53 -5.39 4.15
C ARG A 233 9.16 -5.94 4.54
N ILE A 234 8.21 -5.94 3.60
CA ILE A 234 6.87 -6.48 3.83
C ILE A 234 6.93 -7.96 4.23
N GLU A 235 7.77 -8.73 3.55
CA GLU A 235 7.94 -10.16 3.80
C GLU A 235 8.71 -10.47 5.09
N THR A 236 9.82 -9.76 5.30
CA THR A 236 10.78 -10.09 6.37
C THR A 236 10.62 -9.23 7.61
N LYS A 237 9.91 -8.12 7.54
CA LYS A 237 9.78 -7.09 8.59
C LYS A 237 11.14 -6.51 9.04
N ARG A 238 12.18 -6.62 8.20
CA ARG A 238 13.52 -6.07 8.47
C ARG A 238 13.50 -4.54 8.46
N GLU A 239 14.45 -3.94 9.15
CA GLU A 239 14.60 -2.50 9.17
C GLU A 239 15.02 -1.95 7.80
N VAL A 240 14.51 -0.76 7.47
CA VAL A 240 14.77 -0.09 6.18
C VAL A 240 16.26 0.12 5.95
N GLN A 241 16.98 0.53 6.99
CA GLN A 241 18.41 0.79 6.93
C GLN A 241 19.21 -0.46 6.56
N ASP A 242 18.88 -1.62 7.16
CA ASP A 242 19.56 -2.87 6.89
C ASP A 242 19.37 -3.31 5.44
N LEU A 243 18.16 -3.20 4.92
CA LEU A 243 17.85 -3.54 3.52
C LEU A 243 18.61 -2.64 2.53
N LEU A 244 18.67 -1.33 2.82
CA LEU A 244 19.40 -0.38 1.98
C LEU A 244 20.90 -0.62 2.01
N LEU A 245 21.48 -0.86 3.18
CA LEU A 245 22.93 -1.16 3.32
C LEU A 245 23.31 -2.45 2.59
N GLU A 246 22.47 -3.48 2.66
CA GLU A 246 22.71 -4.73 1.93
C GLU A 246 22.63 -4.51 0.40
N ALA A 247 21.61 -3.78 -0.07
CA ALA A 247 21.46 -3.45 -1.48
C ALA A 247 22.66 -2.66 -2.03
N MET A 248 23.18 -1.71 -1.25
CA MET A 248 24.38 -0.94 -1.60
C MET A 248 25.61 -1.85 -1.77
N LYS A 249 25.82 -2.81 -0.85
CA LYS A 249 26.95 -3.77 -0.95
C LYS A 249 26.83 -4.63 -2.19
N THR A 250 25.65 -5.17 -2.47
CA THR A 250 25.41 -6.07 -3.61
C THR A 250 25.60 -5.36 -4.95
N ARG A 251 25.20 -4.09 -5.06
CA ARG A 251 25.30 -3.32 -6.32
C ARG A 251 26.67 -2.73 -6.59
N ARG A 252 27.57 -2.70 -5.58
CA ARG A 252 28.98 -2.32 -5.78
C ARG A 252 29.82 -3.42 -6.42
N VAL A 253 29.36 -4.65 -6.32
CA VAL A 253 30.10 -5.81 -6.83
C VAL A 253 29.78 -6.09 -8.30
N ASN A 254 28.70 -5.50 -8.83
CA ASN A 254 28.27 -5.59 -10.23
C ASN A 254 28.53 -4.28 -10.98
#